data_16700c13cd0de776b384cb41fa0fa147
#
_entry.id   16700c13cd0de776b384cb41fa0fa147
#
_cell.length_a   1.000
_cell.length_b   1.000
_cell.length_c   1.000
_cell.angle_alpha   90.00
_cell.angle_beta   90.00
_cell.angle_gamma   90.00
#
_symmetry.space_group_name_H-M   'P 1'
#
loop_
_entity.id
_entity.type
_entity.pdbx_description
1 polymer ?
#
loop_
_entity_poly.entity_id
_entity_poly.type
_entity_poly.pdbx_seq_one_letter_code
_entity_poly.pdbx_strand_id
1 'polypeptide(L)'
;VIRTLSGFLGLESDWDFLPWPHEEVERRPPPAAESSDVLLGYSMGGRLALRILENTSFPKAIIVSAGLNAPDDERKKRDEAWARRFESEDWSTLMRDWNAQPVFGGHVLDRREEDYDRAELARQLREYSPAVLPPPELERIETPILWIAGERDAKYVDIAKRAVARLPRAELWICPNAGHRVPWEQPDSFVSRLRAFIESNMFPPR
;
A
#
# COMPACT_ATOMS: atom_id res chain seq x y z
N VAL A 1 7.29 -5.50 15.89
CA VAL A 1 5.98 -4.87 15.57
C VAL A 1 5.84 -4.73 14.05
N ILE A 2 4.62 -4.81 13.52
CA ILE A 2 4.36 -4.46 12.13
C ILE A 2 3.98 -2.97 12.08
N ARG A 3 4.79 -2.19 11.38
CA ARG A 3 4.54 -0.77 11.10
C ARG A 3 3.71 -0.69 9.82
N THR A 4 2.43 -0.29 9.92
CA THR A 4 1.51 -0.26 8.78
C THR A 4 1.44 1.11 8.15
N LEU A 5 1.33 1.12 6.83
CA LEU A 5 0.97 2.29 6.01
C LEU A 5 -0.22 1.90 5.15
N SER A 6 -1.39 2.30 5.58
CA SER A 6 -2.64 1.98 4.92
C SER A 6 -2.77 2.66 3.56
N GLY A 7 -3.61 2.10 2.71
CA GLY A 7 -4.03 2.71 1.46
C GLY A 7 -4.88 3.97 1.70
N PHE A 8 -5.37 4.56 0.63
CA PHE A 8 -6.36 5.63 0.72
C PHE A 8 -7.65 5.09 1.35
N LEU A 9 -8.27 5.84 2.26
CA LEU A 9 -9.38 5.41 3.11
C LEU A 9 -9.04 4.21 4.03
N GLY A 10 -7.78 3.90 4.26
CA GLY A 10 -7.39 2.85 5.20
C GLY A 10 -7.46 3.36 6.65
N LEU A 11 -7.83 2.47 7.54
CA LEU A 11 -7.86 2.65 8.99
C LEU A 11 -6.87 1.68 9.65
N GLU A 12 -6.37 2.04 10.82
CA GLU A 12 -5.51 1.14 11.60
C GLU A 12 -6.21 -0.20 11.89
N SER A 13 -7.50 -0.14 12.24
CA SER A 13 -8.34 -1.31 12.51
C SER A 13 -8.52 -2.26 11.30
N ASP A 14 -8.20 -1.82 10.10
CA ASP A 14 -8.21 -2.71 8.93
C ASP A 14 -7.21 -3.88 9.07
N TRP A 15 -6.24 -3.76 9.96
CA TRP A 15 -5.18 -4.72 10.19
C TRP A 15 -5.38 -5.60 11.43
N ASP A 16 -6.51 -5.45 12.16
CA ASP A 16 -6.80 -6.20 13.40
C ASP A 16 -6.84 -7.72 13.21
N PHE A 17 -6.97 -8.20 11.97
CA PHE A 17 -6.88 -9.63 11.65
C PHE A 17 -5.44 -10.18 11.66
N LEU A 18 -4.42 -9.31 11.72
CA LEU A 18 -3.03 -9.74 11.78
C LEU A 18 -2.72 -10.34 13.16
N PRO A 19 -2.01 -11.50 13.22
CA PRO A 19 -1.68 -12.13 14.48
C PRO A 19 -0.48 -11.51 15.21
N TRP A 20 0.02 -10.36 14.74
CA TRP A 20 1.14 -9.63 15.34
C TRP A 20 0.69 -8.25 15.81
N PRO A 21 1.33 -7.70 16.84
CA PRO A 21 1.16 -6.29 17.19
C PRO A 21 1.46 -5.42 15.98
N HIS A 22 0.56 -4.48 15.71
CA HIS A 22 0.70 -3.53 14.60
C HIS A 22 0.34 -2.13 15.05
N GLU A 23 0.86 -1.14 14.33
CA GLU A 23 0.53 0.27 14.51
C GLU A 23 0.64 1.00 13.18
N GLU A 24 -0.28 1.92 12.91
CA GLU A 24 -0.21 2.78 11.75
C GLU A 24 0.86 3.85 11.97
N VAL A 25 1.80 3.98 11.04
CA VAL A 25 2.82 5.02 11.11
C VAL A 25 2.40 6.27 10.36
N GLU A 26 2.84 7.41 10.86
CA GLU A 26 2.66 8.67 10.16
C GLU A 26 3.30 8.63 8.77
N ARG A 27 2.60 9.23 7.80
CA ARG A 27 3.04 9.27 6.38
C ARG A 27 4.20 10.25 6.13
N ARG A 28 4.66 10.97 7.16
CA ARG A 28 5.87 11.79 7.17
C ARG A 28 6.89 11.19 8.12
N PRO A 29 8.19 11.49 7.94
CA PRO A 29 9.28 10.56 8.20
C PRO A 29 9.01 9.73 9.45
N PRO A 30 9.00 8.40 9.31
CA PRO A 30 8.69 7.52 10.41
C PRO A 30 9.77 7.66 11.49
N PRO A 31 9.44 7.34 12.75
CA PRO A 31 10.47 7.17 13.77
C PRO A 31 11.49 6.13 13.29
N ALA A 32 12.71 6.22 13.81
CA ALA A 32 13.75 5.23 13.53
C ALA A 32 13.21 3.82 13.72
N ALA A 33 13.41 2.95 12.72
CA ALA A 33 12.97 1.56 12.80
C ALA A 33 13.72 0.83 13.91
N GLU A 34 12.99 0.10 14.73
CA GLU A 34 13.60 -0.84 15.69
C GLU A 34 14.07 -2.11 14.95
N SER A 35 15.02 -2.81 15.55
CA SER A 35 15.65 -3.99 14.92
C SER A 35 14.69 -5.17 14.65
N SER A 36 13.49 -5.13 15.18
CA SER A 36 12.44 -6.15 14.99
C SER A 36 11.25 -5.69 14.13
N ASP A 37 11.23 -4.43 13.71
CA ASP A 37 10.08 -3.87 13.00
C ASP A 37 10.02 -4.33 11.54
N VAL A 38 8.81 -4.62 11.09
CA VAL A 38 8.51 -4.93 9.69
C VAL A 38 7.62 -3.82 9.12
N LEU A 39 8.03 -3.20 8.02
CA LEU A 39 7.22 -2.18 7.35
C LEU A 39 6.24 -2.85 6.39
N LEU A 40 4.94 -2.60 6.55
CA LEU A 40 3.89 -3.09 5.65
C LEU A 40 3.18 -1.90 5.01
N GLY A 41 3.24 -1.80 3.69
CA GLY A 41 2.53 -0.75 2.95
C GLY A 41 1.55 -1.32 1.92
N TYR A 42 0.30 -0.85 1.95
CA TYR A 42 -0.74 -1.25 1.00
C TYR A 42 -1.12 -0.10 0.07
N SER A 43 -1.16 -0.35 -1.25
CA SER A 43 -1.63 0.58 -2.29
C SER A 43 -0.93 1.95 -2.22
N MET A 44 -1.60 3.03 -1.83
CA MET A 44 -0.97 4.33 -1.57
C MET A 44 0.12 4.22 -0.49
N GLY A 45 -0.17 3.55 0.62
CA GLY A 45 0.80 3.30 1.69
C GLY A 45 2.01 2.51 1.20
N GLY A 46 1.84 1.56 0.28
CA GLY A 46 2.95 0.82 -0.35
C GLY A 46 3.89 1.74 -1.15
N ARG A 47 3.35 2.72 -1.86
CA ARG A 47 4.18 3.72 -2.58
C ARG A 47 4.94 4.62 -1.61
N LEU A 48 4.30 5.00 -0.50
CA LEU A 48 4.93 5.81 0.54
C LEU A 48 6.00 5.00 1.28
N ALA A 49 5.74 3.71 1.55
CA ALA A 49 6.72 2.79 2.13
C ALA A 49 7.99 2.71 1.28
N LEU A 50 7.88 2.58 -0.04
CA LEU A 50 9.04 2.59 -0.93
C LEU A 50 9.88 3.87 -0.79
N ARG A 51 9.25 5.02 -0.65
CA ARG A 51 9.98 6.28 -0.44
C ARG A 51 10.67 6.38 0.93
N ILE A 52 10.04 5.82 1.95
CA ILE A 52 10.66 5.70 3.28
C ILE A 52 11.91 4.83 3.18
N LEU A 53 11.80 3.69 2.50
CA LEU A 53 12.88 2.71 2.34
C LEU A 53 14.08 3.22 1.52
N GLU A 54 13.94 4.29 0.75
CA GLU A 54 15.08 4.96 0.09
C GLU A 54 16.09 5.54 1.08
N ASN A 55 15.64 5.92 2.28
CA ASN A 55 16.44 6.62 3.28
C ASN A 55 16.45 5.97 4.66
N THR A 56 15.63 4.94 4.87
CA THR A 56 15.48 4.25 6.15
C THR A 56 15.49 2.75 5.93
N SER A 57 16.35 2.04 6.64
CA SER A 57 16.41 0.58 6.56
C SER A 57 15.48 -0.06 7.59
N PHE A 58 14.75 -1.06 7.17
CA PHE A 58 13.98 -1.97 8.03
C PHE A 58 14.54 -3.39 7.92
N PRO A 59 14.37 -4.25 8.95
CA PRO A 59 14.73 -5.66 8.84
C PRO A 59 14.06 -6.36 7.66
N LYS A 60 12.79 -6.04 7.42
CA LYS A 60 11.99 -6.53 6.29
C LYS A 60 10.89 -5.51 5.93
N ALA A 61 10.44 -5.55 4.68
CA ALA A 61 9.28 -4.79 4.26
C ALA A 61 8.33 -5.64 3.41
N ILE A 62 7.04 -5.29 3.46
CA ILE A 62 5.98 -5.95 2.72
C ILE A 62 5.24 -4.87 1.92
N ILE A 63 5.24 -5.01 0.60
CA ILE A 63 4.60 -4.05 -0.31
C ILE A 63 3.43 -4.75 -0.99
N VAL A 64 2.23 -4.25 -0.78
CA VAL A 64 1.00 -4.90 -1.25
C VAL A 64 0.27 -4.02 -2.26
N SER A 65 0.01 -4.55 -3.45
CA SER A 65 -0.79 -3.89 -4.50
C SER A 65 -0.38 -2.44 -4.75
N ALA A 66 0.92 -2.14 -4.67
CA ALA A 66 1.44 -0.80 -4.86
C ALA A 66 1.74 -0.50 -6.34
N GLY A 67 1.45 0.72 -6.75
CA GLY A 67 1.93 1.27 -8.01
C GLY A 67 3.33 1.87 -7.89
N LEU A 68 3.86 2.35 -9.00
CA LEU A 68 5.02 3.23 -9.03
C LEU A 68 4.57 4.64 -9.39
N ASN A 69 5.25 5.63 -8.82
CA ASN A 69 5.01 7.03 -9.18
C ASN A 69 5.54 7.29 -10.59
N ALA A 70 4.81 8.09 -11.36
CA ALA A 70 5.23 8.58 -12.66
C ALA A 70 4.45 9.86 -12.97
N PRO A 71 5.08 10.87 -13.59
CA PRO A 71 4.36 12.05 -14.08
C PRO A 71 3.22 11.64 -15.02
N ASP A 72 1.99 12.09 -14.73
CA ASP A 72 0.80 11.77 -15.51
C ASP A 72 -0.26 12.86 -15.26
N ASP A 73 -0.42 13.79 -16.20
CA ASP A 73 -1.35 14.91 -16.06
C ASP A 73 -2.82 14.47 -16.01
N GLU A 74 -3.18 13.41 -16.72
CA GLU A 74 -4.54 12.86 -16.67
C GLU A 74 -4.82 12.19 -15.31
N ARG A 75 -3.83 11.54 -14.75
CA ARG A 75 -3.95 11.00 -13.38
C ARG A 75 -4.09 12.13 -12.37
N LYS A 76 -3.29 13.19 -12.50
CA LYS A 76 -3.38 14.38 -11.63
C LYS A 76 -4.77 15.02 -11.69
N LYS A 77 -5.34 15.18 -12.87
CA LYS A 77 -6.70 15.70 -13.04
C LYS A 77 -7.75 14.79 -12.39
N ARG A 78 -7.62 13.47 -12.53
CA ARG A 78 -8.54 12.51 -11.89
C ARG A 78 -8.44 12.56 -10.37
N ASP A 79 -7.24 12.62 -9.81
CA ASP A 79 -7.04 12.70 -8.37
C ASP A 79 -7.60 14.03 -7.81
N GLU A 80 -7.42 15.15 -8.53
CA GLU A 80 -8.03 16.43 -8.17
C GLU A 80 -9.56 16.38 -8.24
N ALA A 81 -10.14 15.73 -9.25
CA ALA A 81 -11.59 15.57 -9.35
C ALA A 81 -12.14 14.75 -8.17
N TRP A 82 -11.47 13.68 -7.78
CA TRP A 82 -11.82 12.92 -6.57
C TRP A 82 -11.65 13.74 -5.31
N ALA A 83 -10.56 14.51 -5.16
CA ALA A 83 -10.33 15.36 -4.02
C ALA A 83 -11.50 16.34 -3.77
N ARG A 84 -11.98 17.00 -4.82
CA ARG A 84 -13.17 17.90 -4.73
C ARG A 84 -14.43 17.17 -4.31
N ARG A 85 -14.65 15.95 -4.80
CA ARG A 85 -15.78 15.12 -4.40
C ARG A 85 -15.69 14.78 -2.91
N PHE A 86 -14.50 14.42 -2.41
CA PHE A 86 -14.27 14.16 -0.99
C PHE A 86 -14.55 15.39 -0.10
N GLU A 87 -14.32 16.61 -0.60
CA GLU A 87 -14.58 17.84 0.14
C GLU A 87 -16.07 18.12 0.38
N SER A 88 -16.96 17.75 -0.56
CA SER A 88 -18.32 18.30 -0.53
C SER A 88 -19.46 17.37 -0.97
N GLU A 89 -19.19 16.24 -1.58
CA GLU A 89 -20.25 15.36 -2.08
C GLU A 89 -20.89 14.53 -0.95
N ASP A 90 -22.14 14.09 -1.17
CA ASP A 90 -22.80 13.12 -0.27
C ASP A 90 -21.95 11.86 -0.10
N TRP A 91 -21.72 11.46 1.15
CA TRP A 91 -20.81 10.37 1.47
C TRP A 91 -21.24 9.03 0.89
N SER A 92 -22.54 8.73 0.91
CA SER A 92 -23.05 7.45 0.40
C SER A 92 -22.85 7.34 -1.12
N THR A 93 -23.10 8.42 -1.83
CA THR A 93 -22.88 8.53 -3.28
C THR A 93 -21.40 8.41 -3.60
N LEU A 94 -20.57 9.14 -2.87
CA LEU A 94 -19.12 9.14 -3.02
C LEU A 94 -18.54 7.72 -2.81
N MET A 95 -18.93 7.02 -1.74
CA MET A 95 -18.44 5.67 -1.45
C MET A 95 -18.92 4.63 -2.44
N ARG A 96 -20.16 4.72 -2.92
CA ARG A 96 -20.67 3.87 -3.99
C ARG A 96 -19.77 4.00 -5.23
N ASP A 97 -19.52 5.22 -5.66
CA ASP A 97 -18.74 5.49 -6.88
C ASP A 97 -17.25 5.17 -6.68
N TRP A 98 -16.71 5.43 -5.49
CA TRP A 98 -15.34 5.03 -5.14
C TRP A 98 -15.13 3.53 -5.22
N ASN A 99 -16.03 2.74 -4.62
CA ASN A 99 -15.94 1.28 -4.62
C ASN A 99 -16.25 0.68 -6.01
N ALA A 100 -16.98 1.38 -6.87
CA ALA A 100 -17.27 0.94 -8.24
C ALA A 100 -16.07 1.06 -9.19
N GLN A 101 -14.95 1.65 -8.75
CA GLN A 101 -13.77 1.74 -9.60
C GLN A 101 -13.26 0.34 -10.00
N PRO A 102 -12.90 0.13 -11.29
CA PRO A 102 -12.50 -1.19 -11.82
C PRO A 102 -11.35 -1.84 -11.06
N VAL A 103 -10.47 -1.03 -10.45
CA VAL A 103 -9.32 -1.54 -9.66
C VAL A 103 -9.74 -2.40 -8.48
N PHE A 104 -10.93 -2.20 -7.93
CA PHE A 104 -11.42 -2.95 -6.77
C PHE A 104 -12.15 -4.26 -7.13
N GLY A 105 -12.40 -4.51 -8.42
CA GLY A 105 -12.97 -5.77 -8.88
C GLY A 105 -14.31 -6.15 -8.24
N GLY A 106 -15.08 -5.16 -7.77
CA GLY A 106 -16.35 -5.36 -7.06
C GLY A 106 -16.23 -5.65 -5.56
N HIS A 107 -15.01 -5.77 -5.02
CA HIS A 107 -14.83 -5.88 -3.58
C HIS A 107 -15.09 -4.52 -2.92
N VAL A 108 -16.01 -4.47 -1.94
CA VAL A 108 -16.43 -3.25 -1.25
C VAL A 108 -15.85 -3.25 0.17
N LEU A 109 -15.28 -2.12 0.57
CA LEU A 109 -15.00 -1.81 1.96
C LEU A 109 -16.02 -0.78 2.44
N ASP A 110 -16.72 -1.10 3.52
CA ASP A 110 -17.62 -0.16 4.15
C ASP A 110 -16.83 0.89 4.93
N ARG A 111 -17.18 2.18 4.72
CA ARG A 111 -16.47 3.32 5.33
C ARG A 111 -17.49 4.34 5.80
N ARG A 112 -17.45 4.66 7.09
CA ARG A 112 -18.33 5.66 7.69
C ARG A 112 -17.68 7.03 7.62
N GLU A 113 -18.46 8.07 7.34
CA GLU A 113 -17.95 9.44 7.21
C GLU A 113 -17.26 9.93 8.49
N GLU A 114 -17.83 9.56 9.65
CA GLU A 114 -17.31 9.96 10.96
C GLU A 114 -15.91 9.45 11.30
N ASP A 115 -15.41 8.47 10.56
CA ASP A 115 -14.05 7.93 10.73
C ASP A 115 -12.99 8.79 10.03
N TYR A 116 -13.39 9.86 9.31
CA TYR A 116 -12.48 10.61 8.45
C TYR A 116 -12.59 12.13 8.58
N ASP A 117 -11.46 12.80 8.45
CA ASP A 117 -11.39 14.20 8.08
C ASP A 117 -11.40 14.32 6.53
N ARG A 118 -12.46 14.86 5.97
CA ARG A 118 -12.66 14.99 4.51
C ARG A 118 -11.63 15.90 3.86
N ALA A 119 -11.21 16.97 4.54
CA ALA A 119 -10.16 17.86 4.04
C ALA A 119 -8.81 17.12 3.97
N GLU A 120 -8.53 16.29 4.97
CA GLU A 120 -7.33 15.45 4.97
C GLU A 120 -7.36 14.42 3.83
N LEU A 121 -8.50 13.78 3.56
CA LEU A 121 -8.63 12.86 2.42
C LEU A 121 -8.37 13.57 1.08
N ALA A 122 -8.94 14.75 0.89
CA ALA A 122 -8.71 15.55 -0.31
C ALA A 122 -7.23 15.96 -0.45
N ARG A 123 -6.59 16.36 0.66
CA ARG A 123 -5.16 16.67 0.71
C ARG A 123 -4.31 15.47 0.31
N GLN A 124 -4.63 14.27 0.81
CA GLN A 124 -3.89 13.05 0.47
C GLN A 124 -3.95 12.72 -1.02
N LEU A 125 -5.10 12.88 -1.67
CA LEU A 125 -5.25 12.68 -3.11
C LEU A 125 -4.39 13.66 -3.92
N ARG A 126 -4.24 14.90 -3.47
CA ARG A 126 -3.41 15.91 -4.11
C ARG A 126 -1.92 15.68 -3.88
N GLU A 127 -1.51 15.51 -2.61
CA GLU A 127 -0.10 15.46 -2.23
C GLU A 127 0.55 14.08 -2.49
N TYR A 128 -0.21 12.99 -2.29
CA TYR A 128 0.28 11.62 -2.45
C TYR A 128 -0.16 10.97 -3.77
N SER A 129 -0.63 11.77 -4.73
CA SER A 129 -0.88 11.26 -6.08
C SER A 129 0.37 10.61 -6.68
N PRO A 130 0.26 9.45 -7.35
CA PRO A 130 1.39 8.87 -8.07
C PRO A 130 1.89 9.75 -9.21
N ALA A 131 1.09 10.74 -9.64
CA ALA A 131 1.45 11.70 -10.68
C ALA A 131 2.24 12.91 -10.16
N VAL A 132 2.27 13.12 -8.84
CA VAL A 132 2.94 14.26 -8.20
C VAL A 132 4.26 13.85 -7.56
N LEU A 133 4.28 12.72 -6.88
CA LEU A 133 5.49 12.24 -6.24
C LEU A 133 6.47 11.67 -7.28
N PRO A 134 7.78 11.93 -7.14
CA PRO A 134 8.77 11.34 -8.04
C PRO A 134 8.79 9.81 -7.91
N PRO A 135 9.22 9.08 -8.96
CA PRO A 135 9.38 7.64 -8.89
C PRO A 135 10.44 7.25 -7.85
N PRO A 136 10.27 6.14 -7.13
CA PRO A 136 11.25 5.67 -6.18
C PRO A 136 12.50 5.13 -6.89
N GLU A 137 13.67 5.32 -6.28
CA GLU A 137 14.95 4.73 -6.72
C GLU A 137 15.08 3.29 -6.18
N LEU A 138 14.37 2.35 -6.80
CA LEU A 138 14.24 0.97 -6.31
C LEU A 138 15.58 0.26 -6.12
N GLU A 139 16.57 0.58 -6.95
CA GLU A 139 17.91 -0.01 -6.91
C GLU A 139 18.69 0.34 -5.65
N ARG A 140 18.26 1.38 -4.93
CA ARG A 140 18.90 1.84 -3.67
C ARG A 140 18.30 1.21 -2.43
N ILE A 141 17.17 0.51 -2.58
CA ILE A 141 16.45 -0.08 -1.43
C ILE A 141 17.11 -1.42 -1.07
N GLU A 142 17.87 -1.43 0.01
CA GLU A 142 18.60 -2.62 0.51
C GLU A 142 17.73 -3.49 1.45
N THR A 143 16.62 -2.96 1.94
CA THR A 143 15.68 -3.71 2.78
C THR A 143 15.12 -4.91 2.00
N PRO A 144 15.12 -6.13 2.59
CA PRO A 144 14.44 -7.28 2.01
C PRO A 144 12.94 -7.00 1.83
N ILE A 145 12.41 -7.18 0.63
CA ILE A 145 11.02 -6.88 0.29
C ILE A 145 10.27 -8.14 -0.15
N LEU A 146 9.12 -8.40 0.46
CA LEU A 146 8.07 -9.22 -0.13
C LEU A 146 7.09 -8.30 -0.88
N TRP A 147 7.05 -8.40 -2.21
CA TRP A 147 6.06 -7.70 -3.01
C TRP A 147 4.87 -8.62 -3.28
N ILE A 148 3.66 -8.15 -3.00
CA ILE A 148 2.42 -8.91 -3.14
C ILE A 148 1.50 -8.22 -4.15
N ALA A 149 0.94 -8.98 -5.09
CA ALA A 149 -0.12 -8.53 -5.99
C ALA A 149 -1.18 -9.61 -6.12
N GLY A 150 -2.43 -9.23 -6.30
CA GLY A 150 -3.51 -10.19 -6.55
C GLY A 150 -3.52 -10.64 -8.02
N GLU A 151 -3.75 -11.92 -8.26
CA GLU A 151 -3.76 -12.54 -9.59
C GLU A 151 -4.73 -11.86 -10.56
N ARG A 152 -5.90 -11.41 -10.06
CA ARG A 152 -6.93 -10.75 -10.86
C ARG A 152 -6.67 -9.26 -11.12
N ASP A 153 -5.60 -8.69 -10.54
CA ASP A 153 -5.18 -7.31 -10.77
C ASP A 153 -3.98 -7.23 -11.73
N ALA A 154 -4.23 -7.55 -12.99
CA ALA A 154 -3.20 -7.68 -14.03
C ALA A 154 -2.27 -6.46 -14.11
N LYS A 155 -2.81 -5.24 -13.94
CA LYS A 155 -2.04 -4.00 -13.95
C LYS A 155 -0.98 -3.99 -12.84
N TYR A 156 -1.37 -4.35 -11.62
CA TYR A 156 -0.46 -4.33 -10.47
C TYR A 156 0.47 -5.55 -10.44
N VAL A 157 0.07 -6.68 -11.03
CA VAL A 157 0.97 -7.81 -11.30
C VAL A 157 2.12 -7.39 -12.23
N ASP A 158 1.82 -6.67 -13.29
CA ASP A 158 2.85 -6.15 -14.23
C ASP A 158 3.78 -5.14 -13.55
N ILE A 159 3.23 -4.24 -12.75
CA ILE A 159 4.04 -3.28 -11.98
C ILE A 159 4.94 -4.01 -11.00
N ALA A 160 4.41 -4.99 -10.26
CA ALA A 160 5.14 -5.79 -9.29
C ALA A 160 6.32 -6.53 -9.93
N LYS A 161 6.11 -7.19 -11.07
CA LYS A 161 7.18 -7.88 -11.83
C LYS A 161 8.32 -6.92 -12.21
N ARG A 162 7.98 -5.74 -12.72
CA ARG A 162 8.98 -4.72 -13.10
C ARG A 162 9.70 -4.15 -11.88
N ALA A 163 9.00 -3.94 -10.77
CA ALA A 163 9.59 -3.41 -9.56
C ALA A 163 10.57 -4.42 -8.93
N VAL A 164 10.15 -5.67 -8.77
CA VAL A 164 10.98 -6.73 -8.19
C VAL A 164 12.24 -6.99 -9.01
N ALA A 165 12.18 -6.88 -10.34
CA ALA A 165 13.36 -7.00 -11.21
C ALA A 165 14.41 -5.90 -11.00
N ARG A 166 14.04 -4.78 -10.36
CA ARG A 166 14.92 -3.64 -10.06
C ARG A 166 15.39 -3.60 -8.61
N LEU A 167 14.70 -4.29 -7.72
CA LEU A 167 15.02 -4.32 -6.29
C LEU A 167 16.15 -5.33 -6.01
N PRO A 168 17.21 -4.96 -5.28
CA PRO A 168 18.33 -5.84 -4.99
C PRO A 168 17.96 -7.09 -4.18
N ARG A 169 16.95 -6.98 -3.30
CA ARG A 169 16.58 -8.00 -2.33
C ARG A 169 15.05 -8.12 -2.25
N ALA A 170 14.43 -8.67 -3.27
CA ALA A 170 12.98 -8.79 -3.30
C ALA A 170 12.50 -10.14 -3.83
N GLU A 171 11.36 -10.58 -3.32
CA GLU A 171 10.60 -11.68 -3.87
C GLU A 171 9.18 -11.23 -4.21
N LEU A 172 8.60 -11.85 -5.24
CA LEU A 172 7.23 -11.59 -5.68
C LEU A 172 6.33 -12.76 -5.28
N TRP A 173 5.20 -12.44 -4.66
CA TRP A 173 4.10 -13.38 -4.52
C TRP A 173 2.84 -12.84 -5.20
N ILE A 174 2.34 -13.62 -6.17
CA ILE A 174 1.04 -13.36 -6.81
C ILE A 174 0.00 -14.20 -6.06
N CYS A 175 -0.89 -13.51 -5.34
CA CYS A 175 -1.91 -14.17 -4.52
C CYS A 175 -3.03 -14.73 -5.42
N PRO A 176 -3.24 -16.06 -5.44
CA PRO A 176 -4.30 -16.65 -6.24
C PRO A 176 -5.68 -16.16 -5.82
N ASN A 177 -6.57 -15.99 -6.78
CA ASN A 177 -7.97 -15.60 -6.55
C ASN A 177 -8.18 -14.27 -5.81
N ALA A 178 -7.15 -13.38 -5.78
CA ALA A 178 -7.25 -12.04 -5.21
C ALA A 178 -7.20 -10.98 -6.31
N GLY A 179 -7.93 -9.88 -6.08
CA GLY A 179 -7.79 -8.62 -6.81
C GLY A 179 -6.87 -7.64 -6.10
N HIS A 180 -7.20 -6.35 -6.13
CA HIS A 180 -6.37 -5.28 -5.54
C HIS A 180 -6.32 -5.36 -4.01
N ARG A 181 -7.38 -5.84 -3.37
CA ARG A 181 -7.56 -5.87 -1.91
C ARG A 181 -7.13 -7.21 -1.30
N VAL A 182 -5.95 -7.70 -1.69
CA VAL A 182 -5.39 -9.01 -1.27
C VAL A 182 -5.57 -9.33 0.21
N PRO A 183 -5.25 -8.41 1.18
CA PRO A 183 -5.36 -8.70 2.60
C PRO A 183 -6.78 -9.10 3.05
N TRP A 184 -7.80 -8.50 2.44
CA TRP A 184 -9.21 -8.71 2.80
C TRP A 184 -9.90 -9.74 1.90
N GLU A 185 -9.39 -9.96 0.69
CA GLU A 185 -9.92 -10.97 -0.23
C GLU A 185 -9.40 -12.38 0.09
N GLN A 186 -8.20 -12.50 0.61
CA GLN A 186 -7.53 -13.77 0.93
C GLN A 186 -6.76 -13.69 2.27
N PRO A 187 -7.41 -13.39 3.41
CA PRO A 187 -6.74 -13.09 4.68
C PRO A 187 -5.86 -14.23 5.19
N ASP A 188 -6.32 -15.47 5.14
CA ASP A 188 -5.57 -16.62 5.64
C ASP A 188 -4.30 -16.88 4.81
N SER A 189 -4.42 -16.83 3.48
CA SER A 189 -3.30 -16.97 2.56
C SER A 189 -2.29 -15.83 2.74
N PHE A 190 -2.80 -14.62 2.94
CA PHE A 190 -2.00 -13.44 3.18
C PHE A 190 -1.19 -13.59 4.48
N VAL A 191 -1.84 -13.88 5.60
CA VAL A 191 -1.17 -14.09 6.90
C VAL A 191 -0.15 -15.22 6.84
N SER A 192 -0.49 -16.34 6.21
CA SER A 192 0.42 -17.47 6.03
C SER A 192 1.68 -17.07 5.25
N ARG A 193 1.52 -16.29 4.18
CA ARG A 193 2.63 -15.80 3.36
C ARG A 193 3.51 -14.79 4.10
N LEU A 194 2.89 -13.88 4.86
CA LEU A 194 3.62 -12.94 5.72
C LEU A 194 4.48 -13.70 6.73
N ARG A 195 3.89 -14.68 7.42
CA ARG A 195 4.60 -15.50 8.40
C ARG A 195 5.84 -16.16 7.80
N ALA A 196 5.65 -16.83 6.66
CA ALA A 196 6.75 -17.49 5.95
C ALA A 196 7.88 -16.51 5.58
N PHE A 197 7.54 -15.28 5.16
CA PHE A 197 8.55 -14.27 4.85
C PHE A 197 9.23 -13.71 6.09
N ILE A 198 8.45 -13.35 7.12
CA ILE A 198 8.99 -12.76 8.37
C ILE A 198 9.95 -13.74 9.06
N GLU A 199 9.62 -15.01 9.11
CA GLU A 199 10.42 -16.06 9.74
C GLU A 199 11.56 -16.59 8.85
N SER A 200 11.57 -16.26 7.56
CA SER A 200 12.60 -16.75 6.64
C SER A 200 13.97 -16.11 6.89
N ASN A 201 15.04 -16.90 6.64
CA ASN A 201 16.43 -16.42 6.56
C ASN A 201 16.89 -16.22 5.10
N MET A 202 15.96 -16.07 4.15
CA MET A 202 16.26 -15.97 2.72
C MET A 202 17.19 -14.79 2.38
N PHE A 203 17.10 -13.73 3.15
CA PHE A 203 17.95 -12.55 3.03
C PHE A 203 18.67 -12.30 4.34
N PRO A 204 19.79 -13.00 4.63
CA PRO A 204 20.54 -12.82 5.87
C PRO A 204 21.01 -11.35 6.00
N PRO A 205 21.17 -10.85 7.23
CA PRO A 205 21.77 -9.54 7.45
C PRO A 205 23.16 -9.48 6.83
N ARG A 206 23.50 -8.34 6.24
CA ARG A 206 24.87 -8.07 5.74
C ARG A 206 25.80 -7.74 6.87
#